data_c107f25ca58c4c405a5776d3cf3f4404
#
_entry.id   c107f25ca58c4c405a5776d3cf3f4404
#
_cell.length_a   1.000
_cell.length_b   1.000
_cell.length_c   1.000
_cell.angle_alpha   90.00
_cell.angle_beta   90.00
_cell.angle_gamma   90.00
#
_symmetry.space_group_name_H-M   'P 1'
#
loop_
_entity.id
_entity.type
_entity.pdbx_description
1 polymer ?
#
loop_
_entity_poly.entity_id
_entity_poly.type
_entity_poly.pdbx_seq_one_letter_code
_entity_poly.pdbx_strand_id
1 'polypeptide(L)'
;MATLNRKKIQILSLVSMLAVLPLVNSSAAGAKSNEQPLLIAAKTEQFKMKQGFERKPKDIINTLSDNEVTAFHIFLDGLDQAFSLDNTLKNKGPFTVFAPSDKAFKTIPDDDRKSLWANKKKLQQVLQYHIVPGSFDAKALGMMTSVKTLEGHELKLSKKGDDLYVDAILVRTTDVPCSNGVIHVLDGVVMPQLSK
;
A
#
# COMPACT_ATOMS: atom_id res chain seq x y z
N MET A 1 3.55 -18.04 39.80
CA MET A 1 2.15 -17.59 39.97
C MET A 1 1.88 -16.57 38.88
N ALA A 2 1.14 -17.00 37.89
CA ALA A 2 0.84 -16.24 36.67
C ALA A 2 -0.60 -15.76 36.71
N THR A 3 -0.84 -14.51 36.42
CA THR A 3 -2.21 -14.02 36.21
C THR A 3 -2.34 -13.47 34.81
N LEU A 4 -3.00 -14.28 34.03
CA LEU A 4 -3.41 -14.05 32.65
C LEU A 4 -4.62 -13.09 32.63
N ASN A 5 -4.47 -11.88 32.08
CA ASN A 5 -5.56 -10.91 31.97
C ASN A 5 -6.18 -10.98 30.56
N ARG A 6 -7.22 -11.81 30.44
CA ARG A 6 -8.06 -11.85 29.23
C ARG A 6 -9.12 -10.76 29.33
N LYS A 7 -8.96 -9.65 28.62
CA LYS A 7 -10.07 -8.73 28.36
C LYS A 7 -10.94 -9.29 27.23
N LYS A 8 -12.06 -9.88 27.63
CA LYS A 8 -13.18 -10.22 26.75
C LYS A 8 -13.82 -8.92 26.24
N ILE A 9 -13.79 -8.69 24.96
CA ILE A 9 -14.62 -7.68 24.29
C ILE A 9 -15.98 -8.34 24.05
N GLN A 10 -16.98 -7.90 24.80
CA GLN A 10 -18.37 -8.27 24.57
C GLN A 10 -18.90 -7.48 23.36
N ILE A 11 -19.29 -8.21 22.33
CA ILE A 11 -20.07 -7.68 21.23
C ILE A 11 -21.52 -7.58 21.71
N LEU A 12 -21.98 -6.36 21.96
CA LEU A 12 -23.37 -6.12 22.30
C LEU A 12 -24.18 -6.08 21.00
N SER A 13 -24.89 -7.17 20.76
CA SER A 13 -25.94 -7.29 19.75
C SER A 13 -27.18 -6.50 20.23
N LEU A 14 -27.56 -5.47 19.52
CA LEU A 14 -28.85 -4.82 19.66
C LEU A 14 -29.64 -4.99 18.36
N VAL A 15 -30.38 -6.09 18.33
CA VAL A 15 -31.46 -6.31 17.38
C VAL A 15 -32.76 -6.10 18.14
N SER A 16 -33.66 -5.47 17.49
CA SER A 16 -35.10 -5.42 17.75
C SER A 16 -35.64 -4.05 18.11
N MET A 17 -36.15 -3.36 17.11
CA MET A 17 -37.30 -2.52 17.31
C MET A 17 -38.29 -2.74 16.15
N LEU A 18 -39.22 -3.63 16.46
CA LEU A 18 -40.39 -3.94 15.65
C LEU A 18 -41.32 -2.72 15.74
N ALA A 19 -41.46 -1.95 14.67
CA ALA A 19 -42.49 -0.90 14.57
C ALA A 19 -43.74 -1.48 13.91
N VAL A 20 -44.76 -1.59 14.70
CA VAL A 20 -46.14 -1.94 14.33
C VAL A 20 -46.72 -0.85 13.44
N LEU A 21 -47.18 -1.25 12.24
CA LEU A 21 -47.92 -0.40 11.33
C LEU A 21 -49.43 -0.40 11.72
N PRO A 22 -50.07 0.74 11.81
CA PRO A 22 -51.54 0.77 11.77
C PRO A 22 -52.01 0.73 10.33
N LEU A 23 -52.89 -0.21 10.06
CA LEU A 23 -53.73 -0.29 8.86
C LEU A 23 -54.72 0.88 8.89
N VAL A 24 -54.59 1.80 7.94
CA VAL A 24 -55.69 2.72 7.63
C VAL A 24 -56.07 2.54 6.17
N ASN A 25 -57.24 1.92 5.99
CA ASN A 25 -57.92 1.78 4.73
C ASN A 25 -58.69 3.09 4.46
N SER A 26 -58.40 3.79 3.39
CA SER A 26 -59.33 4.76 2.81
C SER A 26 -59.07 4.94 1.33
N SER A 27 -60.10 4.63 0.57
CA SER A 27 -60.31 4.83 -0.86
C SER A 27 -60.33 6.32 -1.22
N ALA A 28 -59.66 6.74 -2.26
CA ALA A 28 -60.11 7.52 -3.41
C ALA A 28 -59.05 8.33 -4.13
N ALA A 29 -58.99 8.10 -5.44
CA ALA A 29 -58.76 9.07 -6.52
C ALA A 29 -57.50 9.98 -6.51
N GLY A 30 -56.58 9.69 -7.41
CA GLY A 30 -56.02 10.69 -8.34
C GLY A 30 -55.15 11.79 -7.77
N ALA A 31 -53.81 11.57 -7.72
CA ALA A 31 -52.89 12.69 -7.91
C ALA A 31 -51.47 12.16 -8.15
N LYS A 32 -50.83 12.78 -9.08
CA LYS A 32 -49.49 12.60 -9.63
C LYS A 32 -48.42 12.35 -8.58
N SER A 33 -47.51 11.42 -8.97
CA SER A 33 -46.21 11.12 -8.37
C SER A 33 -45.52 12.29 -7.67
N ASN A 34 -45.48 12.24 -6.35
CA ASN A 34 -44.50 12.97 -5.57
C ASN A 34 -43.66 11.92 -4.81
N GLU A 35 -42.68 11.36 -5.50
CA GLU A 35 -41.71 10.47 -4.86
C GLU A 35 -40.91 11.26 -3.84
N GLN A 36 -41.03 10.82 -2.64
CA GLN A 36 -40.66 11.43 -1.39
C GLN A 36 -39.20 11.90 -1.33
N PRO A 37 -38.96 13.17 -0.98
CA PRO A 37 -37.59 13.68 -0.73
C PRO A 37 -36.83 12.94 0.37
N LEU A 38 -37.57 12.29 1.29
CA LEU A 38 -36.99 11.53 2.40
C LEU A 38 -36.20 10.27 1.97
N LEU A 39 -36.64 9.60 0.88
CA LEU A 39 -35.93 8.37 0.43
C LEU A 39 -34.62 8.70 -0.29
N ILE A 40 -34.58 9.85 -0.95
CA ILE A 40 -33.37 10.35 -1.61
C ILE A 40 -32.38 10.85 -0.57
N ALA A 41 -32.86 11.55 0.47
CA ALA A 41 -32.01 11.98 1.59
C ALA A 41 -31.39 10.78 2.35
N ALA A 42 -32.19 9.75 2.65
CA ALA A 42 -31.69 8.55 3.32
C ALA A 42 -30.64 7.77 2.49
N LYS A 43 -30.83 7.69 1.17
CA LYS A 43 -29.82 7.10 0.26
C LYS A 43 -28.57 7.96 0.15
N THR A 44 -28.70 9.27 0.21
CA THR A 44 -27.56 10.21 0.16
C THR A 44 -26.76 10.16 1.46
N GLU A 45 -27.40 10.04 2.60
CA GLU A 45 -26.73 9.86 3.90
C GLU A 45 -26.02 8.51 3.99
N GLN A 46 -26.63 7.42 3.52
CA GLN A 46 -25.96 6.11 3.44
C GLN A 46 -24.80 6.08 2.45
N PHE A 47 -24.88 6.86 1.36
CA PHE A 47 -23.78 7.02 0.42
C PHE A 47 -22.65 7.84 1.03
N LYS A 48 -22.95 8.90 1.79
CA LYS A 48 -21.96 9.67 2.56
C LYS A 48 -21.30 8.84 3.67
N MET A 49 -22.06 7.97 4.36
CA MET A 49 -21.47 7.08 5.38
C MET A 49 -20.52 6.04 4.80
N LYS A 50 -20.73 5.60 3.55
CA LYS A 50 -19.76 4.72 2.86
C LYS A 50 -18.50 5.43 2.37
N GLN A 51 -18.55 6.77 2.18
CA GLN A 51 -17.38 7.58 1.80
C GLN A 51 -16.62 8.14 3.01
N GLY A 52 -17.11 7.96 4.23
CA GLY A 52 -16.59 8.57 5.46
C GLY A 52 -15.34 7.89 6.07
N PHE A 53 -14.73 6.90 5.42
CA PHE A 53 -13.48 6.28 5.87
C PHE A 53 -12.41 6.24 4.77
N GLU A 54 -12.28 7.30 3.99
CA GLU A 54 -11.03 7.54 3.30
C GLU A 54 -9.96 7.92 4.33
N ARG A 55 -9.28 6.91 4.88
CA ARG A 55 -8.04 7.16 5.60
C ARG A 55 -7.14 7.91 4.63
N LYS A 56 -6.75 9.13 4.98
CA LYS A 56 -5.74 9.88 4.20
C LYS A 56 -4.59 8.91 3.94
N PRO A 57 -4.13 8.78 2.70
CA PRO A 57 -3.02 7.89 2.41
C PRO A 57 -1.83 8.28 3.30
N LYS A 58 -1.25 7.30 3.97
CA LYS A 58 -0.05 7.48 4.79
C LYS A 58 1.14 7.72 3.86
N ASP A 59 2.22 8.27 4.38
CA ASP A 59 3.47 8.31 3.64
C ASP A 59 4.03 6.90 3.38
N ILE A 60 5.03 6.80 2.51
CA ILE A 60 5.61 5.53 2.07
C ILE A 60 6.07 4.68 3.27
N ILE A 61 6.79 5.29 4.22
CA ILE A 61 7.34 4.56 5.38
C ILE A 61 6.21 4.04 6.29
N ASN A 62 5.23 4.88 6.60
CA ASN A 62 4.08 4.48 7.41
C ASN A 62 3.21 3.44 6.70
N THR A 63 3.10 3.52 5.37
CA THR A 63 2.37 2.51 4.58
C THR A 63 3.09 1.16 4.60
N LEU A 64 4.42 1.14 4.48
CA LEU A 64 5.22 -0.09 4.59
C LEU A 64 5.16 -0.71 5.98
N SER A 65 5.19 0.14 7.04
CA SER A 65 5.13 -0.32 8.44
C SER A 65 3.78 -0.92 8.82
N ASP A 66 2.68 -0.43 8.23
CA ASP A 66 1.33 -0.85 8.57
C ASP A 66 0.76 -1.93 7.65
N ASN A 67 1.57 -2.45 6.72
CA ASN A 67 1.09 -3.45 5.77
C ASN A 67 0.99 -4.82 6.44
N GLU A 68 -0.22 -5.19 6.87
CA GLU A 68 -0.51 -6.47 7.52
C GLU A 68 -0.39 -7.67 6.57
N VAL A 69 -0.50 -7.45 5.25
CA VAL A 69 -0.52 -8.51 4.24
C VAL A 69 0.88 -8.92 3.81
N THR A 70 1.81 -7.95 3.73
CA THR A 70 3.18 -8.17 3.30
C THR A 70 4.14 -7.54 4.29
N ALA A 71 5.01 -8.36 4.87
CA ALA A 71 6.02 -7.88 5.81
C ALA A 71 7.20 -7.24 5.06
N PHE A 72 7.62 -6.05 5.50
CA PHE A 72 8.73 -5.27 4.95
C PHE A 72 9.78 -4.91 6.03
N HIS A 73 9.85 -5.71 7.09
CA HIS A 73 10.72 -5.41 8.24
C HIS A 73 12.19 -5.29 7.84
N ILE A 74 12.67 -6.20 6.98
CA ILE A 74 14.06 -6.22 6.52
C ILE A 74 14.37 -4.99 5.66
N PHE A 75 13.42 -4.58 4.80
CA PHE A 75 13.58 -3.40 3.97
C PHE A 75 13.59 -2.11 4.79
N LEU A 76 12.67 -1.99 5.76
CA LEU A 76 12.59 -0.84 6.68
C LEU A 76 13.84 -0.72 7.56
N ASP A 77 14.33 -1.85 8.11
CA ASP A 77 15.58 -1.90 8.87
C ASP A 77 16.77 -1.43 8.02
N GLY A 78 16.81 -1.85 6.75
CA GLY A 78 17.82 -1.38 5.81
C GLY A 78 17.76 0.12 5.54
N LEU A 79 16.55 0.68 5.36
CA LEU A 79 16.34 2.12 5.13
C LEU A 79 16.78 2.97 6.33
N ASP A 80 16.53 2.50 7.55
CA ASP A 80 16.96 3.16 8.79
C ASP A 80 18.49 3.18 8.90
N GLN A 81 19.14 2.04 8.59
CA GLN A 81 20.60 1.92 8.63
C GLN A 81 21.34 2.65 7.49
N ALA A 82 20.66 2.98 6.40
CA ALA A 82 21.23 3.58 5.19
C ALA A 82 21.17 5.10 5.18
N PHE A 83 21.88 5.77 6.11
CA PHE A 83 22.08 7.23 6.12
C PHE A 83 20.79 8.05 5.97
N SER A 84 19.76 7.73 6.75
CA SER A 84 18.50 8.48 6.82
C SER A 84 17.69 8.51 5.50
N LEU A 85 17.73 7.43 4.72
CA LEU A 85 16.85 7.29 3.55
C LEU A 85 15.38 7.28 3.97
N ASP A 86 15.08 6.75 5.16
CA ASP A 86 13.75 6.80 5.77
C ASP A 86 13.25 8.23 5.93
N ASN A 87 14.09 9.16 6.41
CA ASN A 87 13.76 10.58 6.53
C ASN A 87 13.54 11.25 5.16
N THR A 88 14.30 10.83 4.14
CA THR A 88 14.09 11.32 2.77
C THR A 88 12.74 10.87 2.24
N LEU A 89 12.37 9.62 2.44
CA LEU A 89 11.08 9.07 2.01
C LEU A 89 9.90 9.58 2.83
N LYS A 90 10.10 10.02 4.07
CA LYS A 90 9.05 10.68 4.89
C LYS A 90 8.77 12.11 4.45
N ASN A 91 9.83 12.87 4.16
CA ASN A 91 9.76 14.34 4.05
C ASN A 91 9.84 14.89 2.63
N LYS A 92 10.18 14.04 1.66
CA LYS A 92 10.32 14.43 0.25
C LYS A 92 9.42 13.54 -0.62
N GLY A 93 9.33 13.87 -1.88
CA GLY A 93 8.56 13.13 -2.87
C GLY A 93 8.16 14.05 -4.03
N PRO A 94 7.39 13.53 -5.00
CA PRO A 94 6.90 12.14 -5.02
C PRO A 94 7.99 11.12 -5.35
N PHE A 95 7.80 9.88 -4.84
CA PHE A 95 8.68 8.74 -5.13
C PHE A 95 7.87 7.52 -5.57
N THR A 96 8.49 6.70 -6.41
CA THR A 96 8.06 5.32 -6.66
C THR A 96 9.03 4.38 -5.96
N VAL A 97 8.54 3.55 -5.05
CA VAL A 97 9.36 2.61 -4.28
C VAL A 97 9.05 1.18 -4.72
N PHE A 98 10.04 0.49 -5.22
CA PHE A 98 9.99 -0.94 -5.49
C PHE A 98 10.38 -1.71 -4.23
N ALA A 99 9.40 -2.00 -3.36
CA ALA A 99 9.64 -2.57 -2.05
C ALA A 99 9.75 -4.11 -2.12
N PRO A 100 10.92 -4.71 -1.86
CA PRO A 100 11.04 -6.15 -1.73
C PRO A 100 10.45 -6.61 -0.40
N SER A 101 9.64 -7.67 -0.44
CA SER A 101 9.10 -8.28 0.77
C SER A 101 10.17 -8.98 1.60
N ASP A 102 9.90 -9.28 2.87
CA ASP A 102 10.81 -10.10 3.70
C ASP A 102 11.06 -11.47 3.06
N LYS A 103 10.09 -12.02 2.30
CA LYS A 103 10.27 -13.25 1.52
C LYS A 103 11.28 -13.06 0.40
N ALA A 104 11.27 -11.92 -0.27
CA ALA A 104 12.21 -11.58 -1.33
C ALA A 104 13.66 -11.55 -0.80
N PHE A 105 13.89 -11.00 0.39
CA PHE A 105 15.21 -11.02 1.02
C PHE A 105 15.68 -12.41 1.43
N LYS A 106 14.77 -13.33 1.74
CA LYS A 106 15.11 -14.72 2.07
C LYS A 106 15.59 -15.53 0.86
N THR A 107 15.37 -15.06 -0.36
CA THR A 107 15.92 -15.69 -1.57
C THR A 107 17.40 -15.39 -1.79
N ILE A 108 17.94 -14.35 -1.12
CA ILE A 108 19.35 -14.02 -1.15
C ILE A 108 20.10 -14.99 -0.22
N PRO A 109 21.21 -15.61 -0.66
CA PRO A 109 22.05 -16.44 0.20
C PRO A 109 22.46 -15.70 1.47
N ASP A 110 22.50 -16.41 2.60
CA ASP A 110 22.75 -15.79 3.91
C ASP A 110 24.07 -15.02 3.98
N ASP A 111 25.10 -15.52 3.31
CA ASP A 111 26.43 -14.88 3.31
C ASP A 111 26.43 -13.58 2.48
N ASP A 112 25.71 -13.56 1.36
CA ASP A 112 25.55 -12.36 0.55
C ASP A 112 24.73 -11.32 1.30
N ARG A 113 23.67 -11.74 2.01
CA ARG A 113 22.85 -10.86 2.83
C ARG A 113 23.68 -10.28 3.99
N LYS A 114 24.43 -11.10 4.72
CA LYS A 114 25.33 -10.63 5.80
C LYS A 114 26.37 -9.63 5.27
N SER A 115 26.98 -9.96 4.11
CA SER A 115 27.94 -9.06 3.45
C SER A 115 27.34 -7.73 3.05
N LEU A 116 26.08 -7.73 2.58
CA LEU A 116 25.35 -6.51 2.23
C LEU A 116 25.12 -5.63 3.47
N TRP A 117 24.64 -6.20 4.58
CA TRP A 117 24.42 -5.47 5.83
C TRP A 117 25.70 -4.99 6.51
N ALA A 118 26.80 -5.74 6.37
CA ALA A 118 28.10 -5.34 6.88
C ALA A 118 28.69 -4.11 6.15
N ASN A 119 28.29 -3.87 4.89
CA ASN A 119 28.77 -2.75 4.09
C ASN A 119 27.68 -1.68 3.90
N LYS A 120 27.65 -0.70 4.79
CA LYS A 120 26.64 0.38 4.77
C LYS A 120 26.58 1.14 3.44
N LYS A 121 27.72 1.35 2.76
CA LYS A 121 27.74 2.03 1.47
C LYS A 121 27.06 1.18 0.39
N LYS A 122 27.36 -0.11 0.35
CA LYS A 122 26.72 -1.06 -0.57
C LYS A 122 25.22 -1.18 -0.29
N LEU A 123 24.83 -1.27 0.99
CA LEU A 123 23.44 -1.31 1.41
C LEU A 123 22.71 -0.06 0.94
N GLN A 124 23.26 1.13 1.15
CA GLN A 124 22.68 2.39 0.68
C GLN A 124 22.48 2.40 -0.83
N GLN A 125 23.47 1.96 -1.62
CA GLN A 125 23.38 1.90 -3.07
C GLN A 125 22.22 0.97 -3.51
N VAL A 126 22.15 -0.23 -2.93
CA VAL A 126 21.07 -1.18 -3.21
C VAL A 126 19.70 -0.58 -2.87
N LEU A 127 19.56 0.05 -1.71
CA LEU A 127 18.26 0.65 -1.32
C LEU A 127 17.89 1.87 -2.17
N GLN A 128 18.85 2.71 -2.55
CA GLN A 128 18.62 3.83 -3.48
C GLN A 128 18.28 3.32 -4.89
N TYR A 129 18.74 2.14 -5.27
CA TYR A 129 18.39 1.50 -6.53
C TYR A 129 16.92 1.03 -6.56
N HIS A 130 16.31 0.80 -5.40
CA HIS A 130 14.89 0.49 -5.27
C HIS A 130 13.96 1.72 -5.28
N ILE A 131 14.51 2.93 -5.30
CA ILE A 131 13.77 4.18 -5.22
C ILE A 131 13.92 4.97 -6.50
N VAL A 132 12.80 5.36 -7.09
CA VAL A 132 12.75 6.17 -8.32
C VAL A 132 12.11 7.52 -7.99
N PRO A 133 12.75 8.65 -8.34
CA PRO A 133 12.12 9.97 -8.23
C PRO A 133 10.92 10.07 -9.17
N GLY A 134 9.80 10.56 -8.65
CA GLY A 134 8.54 10.64 -9.39
C GLY A 134 7.52 9.60 -8.92
N SER A 135 6.25 9.82 -9.26
CA SER A 135 5.15 8.88 -8.97
C SER A 135 4.72 8.24 -10.28
N PHE A 136 5.00 6.95 -10.44
CA PHE A 136 4.68 6.17 -11.63
C PHE A 136 3.77 5.02 -11.25
N ASP A 137 2.59 4.97 -11.85
CA ASP A 137 1.68 3.83 -11.74
C ASP A 137 2.14 2.67 -12.66
N ALA A 138 1.57 1.49 -12.47
CA ALA A 138 1.90 0.30 -13.25
C ALA A 138 1.63 0.49 -14.75
N LYS A 139 0.65 1.32 -15.10
CA LYS A 139 0.32 1.63 -16.49
C LYS A 139 1.44 2.46 -17.13
N ALA A 140 1.93 3.49 -16.45
CA ALA A 140 3.04 4.31 -16.94
C ALA A 140 4.32 3.48 -17.02
N LEU A 141 4.64 2.69 -16.00
CA LEU A 141 5.81 1.79 -15.98
C LEU A 141 5.75 0.75 -17.10
N GLY A 142 4.56 0.23 -17.41
CA GLY A 142 4.36 -0.74 -18.50
C GLY A 142 4.58 -0.18 -19.91
N MET A 143 4.64 1.15 -20.07
CA MET A 143 4.95 1.84 -21.34
C MET A 143 6.43 2.24 -21.44
N MET A 144 7.19 2.14 -20.36
CA MET A 144 8.60 2.50 -20.29
C MET A 144 9.48 1.25 -20.43
N THR A 145 10.68 1.41 -20.95
CA THR A 145 11.70 0.35 -21.04
C THR A 145 12.68 0.42 -19.88
N SER A 146 12.84 1.59 -19.28
CA SER A 146 13.70 1.81 -18.11
C SER A 146 13.26 3.05 -17.35
N VAL A 147 13.65 3.13 -16.06
CA VAL A 147 13.49 4.31 -15.20
C VAL A 147 14.77 4.56 -14.43
N LYS A 148 15.11 5.83 -14.22
CA LYS A 148 16.31 6.23 -13.48
C LYS A 148 16.04 6.18 -11.98
N THR A 149 16.89 5.49 -11.23
CA THR A 149 16.80 5.36 -9.79
C THR A 149 17.45 6.53 -9.04
N LEU A 150 17.21 6.59 -7.74
CA LEU A 150 17.86 7.57 -6.86
C LEU A 150 19.37 7.33 -6.73
N GLU A 151 19.82 6.10 -6.93
CA GLU A 151 21.24 5.70 -6.98
C GLU A 151 21.94 6.20 -8.25
N GLY A 152 21.18 6.46 -9.34
CA GLY A 152 21.68 7.03 -10.57
C GLY A 152 21.69 6.08 -11.77
N HIS A 153 21.64 4.78 -11.55
CA HIS A 153 21.53 3.77 -12.60
C HIS A 153 20.06 3.56 -13.02
N GLU A 154 19.87 2.94 -14.19
CA GLU A 154 18.55 2.64 -14.72
C GLU A 154 18.09 1.25 -14.32
N LEU A 155 16.83 1.15 -13.86
CA LEU A 155 16.08 -0.09 -13.71
C LEU A 155 15.44 -0.44 -15.05
N LYS A 156 15.64 -1.64 -15.55
CA LYS A 156 14.98 -2.14 -16.76
C LYS A 156 13.57 -2.58 -16.46
N LEU A 157 12.64 -2.15 -17.28
CA LEU A 157 11.24 -2.50 -17.18
C LEU A 157 10.84 -3.42 -18.34
N SER A 158 10.02 -4.42 -18.05
CA SER A 158 9.42 -5.25 -19.09
C SER A 158 8.03 -5.70 -18.67
N LYS A 159 7.16 -5.90 -19.65
CA LYS A 159 5.82 -6.41 -19.43
C LYS A 159 5.65 -7.72 -20.20
N LYS A 160 5.09 -8.75 -19.53
CA LYS A 160 4.75 -10.04 -20.14
C LYS A 160 3.28 -10.34 -19.81
N GLY A 161 2.40 -10.19 -20.80
CA GLY A 161 0.97 -10.22 -20.56
C GLY A 161 0.56 -9.06 -19.65
N ASP A 162 -0.05 -9.35 -18.52
CA ASP A 162 -0.42 -8.35 -17.51
C ASP A 162 0.64 -8.15 -16.43
N ASP A 163 1.65 -9.01 -16.38
CA ASP A 163 2.71 -8.97 -15.37
C ASP A 163 3.79 -7.94 -15.71
N LEU A 164 4.11 -7.08 -14.74
CA LEU A 164 5.20 -6.13 -14.79
C LEU A 164 6.46 -6.73 -14.15
N TYR A 165 7.60 -6.54 -14.80
CA TYR A 165 8.90 -6.99 -14.30
C TYR A 165 9.87 -5.82 -14.22
N VAL A 166 10.68 -5.82 -13.17
CA VAL A 166 11.75 -4.85 -12.91
C VAL A 166 13.05 -5.63 -12.76
N ASP A 167 14.04 -5.40 -13.63
CA ASP A 167 15.28 -6.19 -13.73
C ASP A 167 15.03 -7.71 -13.72
N ALA A 168 13.99 -8.15 -14.46
CA ALA A 168 13.52 -9.54 -14.51
C ALA A 168 12.85 -10.07 -13.23
N ILE A 169 12.66 -9.25 -12.21
CA ILE A 169 11.93 -9.59 -10.98
C ILE A 169 10.46 -9.20 -11.14
N LEU A 170 9.58 -10.13 -10.78
CA LEU A 170 8.14 -9.92 -10.85
C LEU A 170 7.68 -8.87 -9.82
N VAL A 171 6.86 -7.91 -10.28
CA VAL A 171 6.11 -7.03 -9.40
C VAL A 171 4.84 -7.75 -8.96
N ARG A 172 4.79 -8.14 -7.68
CA ARG A 172 3.69 -8.93 -7.10
C ARG A 172 2.42 -8.10 -6.89
N THR A 173 2.59 -6.88 -6.40
CA THR A 173 1.48 -5.95 -6.15
C THR A 173 1.88 -4.58 -6.68
N THR A 174 1.01 -3.98 -7.46
CA THR A 174 1.22 -2.65 -8.04
C THR A 174 0.33 -1.61 -7.36
N ASP A 175 0.70 -0.36 -7.53
CA ASP A 175 -0.15 0.80 -7.27
C ASP A 175 -0.66 0.92 -5.83
N VAL A 176 0.17 0.59 -4.82
CA VAL A 176 -0.15 0.88 -3.43
C VAL A 176 0.01 2.38 -3.19
N PRO A 177 -1.09 3.14 -2.97
CA PRO A 177 -1.05 4.58 -2.94
C PRO A 177 -0.49 5.10 -1.61
N CYS A 178 0.39 6.11 -1.69
CA CYS A 178 0.94 6.83 -0.55
C CYS A 178 0.74 8.33 -0.72
N SER A 179 0.76 9.09 0.37
CA SER A 179 0.61 10.56 0.32
C SER A 179 1.76 11.24 -0.43
N ASN A 180 2.92 10.62 -0.48
CA ASN A 180 4.14 11.14 -1.09
C ASN A 180 4.71 10.21 -2.18
N GLY A 181 3.89 9.33 -2.76
CA GLY A 181 4.30 8.47 -3.86
C GLY A 181 3.49 7.20 -4.02
N VAL A 182 4.11 6.20 -4.62
CA VAL A 182 3.51 4.89 -4.92
C VAL A 182 4.49 3.79 -4.55
N ILE A 183 3.98 2.67 -4.03
CA ILE A 183 4.77 1.48 -3.75
C ILE A 183 4.37 0.35 -4.72
N HIS A 184 5.37 -0.33 -5.25
CA HIS A 184 5.23 -1.58 -5.99
C HIS A 184 5.99 -2.69 -5.26
N VAL A 185 5.31 -3.77 -4.92
CA VAL A 185 5.89 -4.88 -4.14
C VAL A 185 6.61 -5.85 -5.06
N LEU A 186 7.88 -6.10 -4.77
CA LEU A 186 8.71 -7.05 -5.52
C LEU A 186 8.75 -8.43 -4.86
N ASP A 187 8.84 -9.46 -5.70
CA ASP A 187 9.05 -10.86 -5.27
C ASP A 187 10.54 -11.21 -5.11
N GLY A 188 11.44 -10.31 -5.43
CA GLY A 188 12.90 -10.42 -5.29
C GLY A 188 13.54 -9.08 -5.00
N VAL A 189 14.86 -9.07 -4.78
CA VAL A 189 15.66 -7.87 -4.52
C VAL A 189 16.44 -7.51 -5.77
N VAL A 190 16.21 -6.29 -6.31
CA VAL A 190 17.01 -5.80 -7.44
C VAL A 190 18.38 -5.36 -6.95
N MET A 191 19.41 -5.77 -7.68
CA MET A 191 20.80 -5.46 -7.34
C MET A 191 21.43 -4.63 -8.44
N PRO A 192 21.95 -3.42 -8.14
CA PRO A 192 22.68 -2.67 -9.14
C PRO A 192 23.94 -3.44 -9.56
N GLN A 193 24.28 -3.34 -10.85
CA GLN A 193 25.56 -3.85 -11.31
C GLN A 193 26.67 -2.90 -10.82
N LEU A 194 27.11 -3.13 -9.58
CA LEU A 194 28.22 -2.37 -9.01
C LEU A 194 29.48 -2.72 -9.82
N SER A 195 29.99 -1.75 -10.58
CA SER A 195 31.32 -1.89 -11.21
C SER A 195 32.35 -2.17 -10.12
N LYS A 196 33.16 -3.21 -10.35
CA LYS A 196 34.30 -3.59 -9.49
C LYS A 196 35.33 -2.49 -9.39
#